data_64488769116ed34e5b992d7e27d619d4
#
_entry.id   64488769116ed34e5b992d7e27d619d4
#
_cell.length_a   1.000
_cell.length_b   1.000
_cell.length_c   1.000
_cell.angle_alpha   90.00
_cell.angle_beta   90.00
_cell.angle_gamma   90.00
#
_symmetry.space_group_name_H-M   'P 1'
#
loop_
_entity.id
_entity.type
_entity.pdbx_description
1 polymer ?
#
loop_
_entity_poly.entity_id
_entity_poly.type
_entity_poly.pdbx_seq_one_letter_code
_entity_poly.pdbx_strand_id
1 'polypeptide(L)'
;MYPYRKTAVAAVALGAAALGLLVGCERGSAPSTATASGRATATAPAADGCPEALRKARAAVQAAERTDTAWRGPRSGPAAVPDKTLVYVAQTMTNPGVAGVAKGVKEAAAAIGWNVRIIDGEGTPAGIQAAFSQAVALKPSGIVIGGFDPRLTSQQVARAEEAGIPLIGWHAVSSPGPSASPKLFTNVTTRVEDVARISADWVIARSDGGAGVVVFTDDSIPFARFKAQLIKGQLARCPGVKLLTYENIPIPDASQRTPQEVSSLLSRFGRGWTHSVAINDLYFADAAPAFRAAGKPGDGPPFNIGAGDGDPSAFQRINGGQFQAATVPEPLTQQGWQIVDEFNRAFAGSPPSGYVAPVHVVTADNSRGGTSWDPEGYREAYEQIWRR
;
A
#
# COMPACT_ATOMS: atom_id res chain seq x y z
N MET A 1 -35.77 -33.89 22.35
CA MET A 1 -36.79 -33.88 23.40
C MET A 1 -36.06 -33.73 24.72
N TYR A 2 -35.83 -32.49 25.17
CA TYR A 2 -35.57 -32.12 26.57
C TYR A 2 -35.69 -30.59 26.66
N PRO A 3 -36.28 -30.02 27.73
CA PRO A 3 -37.01 -28.79 27.66
C PRO A 3 -36.27 -27.55 28.18
N TYR A 4 -36.75 -26.44 27.68
CA TYR A 4 -36.56 -25.06 28.14
C TYR A 4 -36.72 -24.87 29.66
N ARG A 5 -35.82 -24.12 30.28
CA ARG A 5 -36.12 -23.39 31.51
C ARG A 5 -35.89 -21.90 31.32
N LYS A 6 -36.99 -21.17 31.34
CA LYS A 6 -37.09 -19.72 31.56
C LYS A 6 -36.93 -19.46 33.06
N THR A 7 -36.15 -18.48 33.44
CA THR A 7 -36.33 -17.82 34.73
C THR A 7 -36.32 -16.30 34.50
N ALA A 8 -37.35 -15.70 35.07
CA ALA A 8 -37.70 -14.29 34.92
C ALA A 8 -37.19 -13.45 36.09
N VAL A 9 -36.89 -12.21 35.81
CA VAL A 9 -37.24 -10.93 36.45
C VAL A 9 -37.00 -10.79 37.97
N ALA A 10 -36.25 -9.74 38.33
CA ALA A 10 -36.65 -8.86 39.42
C ALA A 10 -36.08 -7.44 39.18
N ALA A 11 -36.96 -6.51 38.93
CA ALA A 11 -36.73 -5.07 39.00
C ALA A 11 -36.90 -4.63 40.48
N VAL A 12 -36.00 -3.75 40.93
CA VAL A 12 -36.24 -2.96 42.14
C VAL A 12 -35.93 -1.50 41.79
N ALA A 13 -36.99 -0.73 41.78
CA ALA A 13 -36.97 0.74 41.83
C ALA A 13 -37.27 1.15 43.28
N LEU A 14 -36.75 2.29 43.70
CA LEU A 14 -37.18 3.23 44.76
C LEU A 14 -35.94 4.06 45.13
N GLY A 15 -35.93 5.36 45.19
CA GLY A 15 -36.93 6.36 45.50
C GLY A 15 -36.18 7.51 46.15
N ALA A 16 -36.30 8.62 45.59
CA ALA A 16 -36.84 9.90 46.02
C ALA A 16 -36.18 10.66 47.19
N ALA A 17 -36.02 11.92 46.92
CA ALA A 17 -36.36 13.13 47.67
C ALA A 17 -35.34 13.62 48.72
N ALA A 18 -35.13 14.86 49.02
CA ALA A 18 -35.66 16.15 48.65
C ALA A 18 -34.88 17.28 49.34
N LEU A 19 -35.05 18.47 48.85
CA LEU A 19 -35.22 19.77 49.50
C LEU A 19 -34.19 20.35 50.49
N GLY A 20 -33.94 21.63 50.21
CA GLY A 20 -33.90 22.69 51.23
C GLY A 20 -32.91 23.81 50.91
N LEU A 21 -33.38 24.89 50.33
CA LEU A 21 -33.66 26.26 50.86
C LEU A 21 -32.39 27.10 51.12
N LEU A 22 -32.17 28.10 50.27
CA LEU A 22 -32.54 29.55 50.31
C LEU A 22 -31.82 30.44 51.38
N VAL A 23 -31.53 31.66 50.89
CA VAL A 23 -31.30 32.95 51.56
C VAL A 23 -29.84 33.33 51.63
N GLY A 24 -29.36 34.46 51.10
CA GLY A 24 -29.82 35.81 51.15
C GLY A 24 -28.94 36.77 50.33
N CYS A 25 -29.57 37.83 49.95
CA CYS A 25 -29.06 39.02 49.28
C CYS A 25 -28.05 39.78 50.12
N GLU A 26 -27.05 40.43 49.47
CA GLU A 26 -26.91 41.88 49.71
C GLU A 26 -26.12 42.59 48.61
N ARG A 27 -26.57 43.82 48.36
CA ARG A 27 -26.12 44.77 47.33
C ARG A 27 -24.84 45.49 47.79
N GLY A 28 -23.92 45.70 46.87
CA GLY A 28 -22.86 46.66 47.02
C GLY A 28 -22.41 47.15 45.65
N SER A 29 -22.85 48.33 45.28
CA SER A 29 -22.44 49.04 44.04
C SER A 29 -21.24 49.93 44.36
N ALA A 30 -20.15 49.84 43.56
CA ALA A 30 -19.26 50.98 43.34
C ALA A 30 -18.36 50.72 42.11
N PRO A 31 -17.86 51.73 41.39
CA PRO A 31 -17.66 51.71 39.96
C PRO A 31 -16.30 51.17 39.55
N SER A 32 -16.34 50.40 38.46
CA SER A 32 -15.17 49.77 37.88
C SER A 32 -14.59 50.64 36.77
N THR A 33 -13.34 51.02 36.97
CA THR A 33 -12.47 51.55 35.92
C THR A 33 -12.18 50.47 34.91
N ALA A 34 -12.59 50.66 33.67
CA ALA A 34 -12.32 49.79 32.55
C ALA A 34 -10.84 49.86 32.17
N THR A 35 -10.06 48.85 32.58
CA THR A 35 -8.79 48.57 31.97
C THR A 35 -9.00 47.62 30.79
N ALA A 36 -8.75 48.13 29.61
CA ALA A 36 -8.77 47.34 28.37
C ALA A 36 -7.69 46.27 28.46
N SER A 37 -8.11 45.05 28.83
CA SER A 37 -7.26 43.87 28.73
C SER A 37 -7.13 43.52 27.28
N GLY A 38 -5.97 43.83 26.69
CA GLY A 38 -5.57 43.35 25.39
C GLY A 38 -5.66 41.84 25.35
N ARG A 39 -6.61 41.34 24.55
CA ARG A 39 -6.72 39.94 24.22
C ARG A 39 -5.46 39.58 23.44
N ALA A 40 -4.43 39.10 24.14
CA ALA A 40 -3.30 38.45 23.52
C ALA A 40 -3.88 37.26 22.75
N THR A 41 -4.04 37.40 21.46
CA THR A 41 -4.12 36.29 20.55
C THR A 41 -2.83 35.48 20.77
N ALA A 42 -2.96 34.37 21.47
CA ALA A 42 -1.92 33.36 21.53
C ALA A 42 -1.71 32.89 20.07
N THR A 43 -0.78 33.52 19.40
CA THR A 43 -0.21 32.99 18.16
C THR A 43 0.38 31.63 18.58
N ALA A 44 -0.25 30.56 18.12
CA ALA A 44 0.36 29.24 18.23
C ALA A 44 1.80 29.37 17.73
N PRO A 45 2.80 28.79 18.43
CA PRO A 45 4.18 28.86 17.97
C PRO A 45 4.15 28.37 16.53
N ALA A 46 4.66 29.20 15.61
CA ALA A 46 4.95 28.77 14.26
C ALA A 46 5.80 27.51 14.41
N ALA A 47 5.25 26.39 13.98
CA ALA A 47 6.01 25.15 13.91
C ALA A 47 7.31 25.51 13.21
N ASP A 48 8.47 25.09 13.77
CA ASP A 48 9.75 25.23 13.10
C ASP A 48 9.59 24.58 11.72
N GLY A 49 9.21 25.43 10.75
CA GLY A 49 8.69 24.97 9.48
C GLY A 49 9.80 24.34 8.68
N CYS A 50 9.48 23.31 7.92
CA CYS A 50 10.36 22.69 6.94
C CYS A 50 10.12 23.30 5.54
N PRO A 51 10.30 24.62 5.30
CA PRO A 51 9.83 25.29 4.09
C PRO A 51 10.46 24.70 2.83
N GLU A 52 11.71 24.30 2.90
CA GLU A 52 12.39 23.66 1.76
C GLU A 52 11.87 22.25 1.50
N ALA A 53 11.70 21.43 2.55
CA ALA A 53 11.13 20.09 2.43
C ALA A 53 9.70 20.16 1.90
N LEU A 54 8.88 21.08 2.42
CA LEU A 54 7.50 21.30 1.98
C LEU A 54 7.44 21.74 0.50
N ARG A 55 8.30 22.67 0.07
CA ARG A 55 8.36 23.10 -1.33
C ARG A 55 8.76 21.95 -2.24
N LYS A 56 9.78 21.14 -1.86
CA LYS A 56 10.19 19.95 -2.61
C LYS A 56 9.09 18.89 -2.67
N ALA A 57 8.42 18.64 -1.54
CA ALA A 57 7.32 17.70 -1.46
C ALA A 57 6.16 18.09 -2.38
N ARG A 58 5.71 19.36 -2.34
CA ARG A 58 4.66 19.86 -3.24
C ARG A 58 5.03 19.70 -4.72
N ALA A 59 6.26 20.07 -5.10
CA ALA A 59 6.71 19.94 -6.49
C ALA A 59 6.79 18.46 -6.93
N ALA A 60 7.25 17.56 -6.05
CA ALA A 60 7.35 16.13 -6.33
C ALA A 60 5.96 15.47 -6.48
N VAL A 61 5.02 15.79 -5.58
CA VAL A 61 3.65 15.30 -5.64
C VAL A 61 2.96 15.81 -6.91
N GLN A 62 3.03 17.11 -7.20
CA GLN A 62 2.45 17.68 -8.41
C GLN A 62 3.01 17.02 -9.68
N ALA A 63 4.30 16.70 -9.70
CA ALA A 63 4.89 15.99 -10.83
C ALA A 63 4.39 14.56 -10.96
N ALA A 64 4.18 13.86 -9.83
CA ALA A 64 3.67 12.49 -9.78
C ALA A 64 2.14 12.39 -10.05
N GLU A 65 1.39 13.46 -9.82
CA GLU A 65 -0.06 13.55 -10.13
C GLU A 65 -0.36 13.82 -11.60
N ARG A 66 0.66 14.13 -12.42
CA ARG A 66 0.46 14.41 -13.86
C ARG A 66 -0.04 13.18 -14.58
N THR A 67 -0.98 13.40 -15.48
CA THR A 67 -1.70 12.35 -16.22
C THR A 67 -1.01 11.95 -17.53
N ASP A 68 0.30 12.12 -17.68
CA ASP A 68 1.03 11.59 -18.83
C ASP A 68 1.20 10.07 -18.67
N THR A 69 0.25 9.34 -19.25
CA THR A 69 0.14 7.88 -19.18
C THR A 69 0.73 7.18 -20.41
N ALA A 70 1.35 7.93 -21.35
CA ALA A 70 1.89 7.36 -22.57
C ALA A 70 2.97 6.31 -22.29
N TRP A 71 2.91 5.18 -23.03
CA TRP A 71 3.91 4.13 -22.95
C TRP A 71 5.31 4.62 -23.33
N ARG A 72 6.26 4.46 -22.41
CA ARG A 72 7.69 4.81 -22.59
C ARG A 72 8.62 3.59 -22.39
N GLY A 73 8.06 2.40 -22.33
CA GLY A 73 8.80 1.16 -22.20
C GLY A 73 9.31 0.60 -23.52
N PRO A 74 9.70 -0.69 -23.55
CA PRO A 74 10.26 -1.34 -24.73
C PRO A 74 9.37 -1.21 -25.98
N ARG A 75 10.01 -0.99 -27.13
CA ARG A 75 9.40 -1.01 -28.46
C ARG A 75 10.10 -1.99 -29.40
N SER A 76 11.10 -2.73 -28.89
CA SER A 76 11.86 -3.76 -29.58
C SER A 76 12.25 -4.89 -28.65
N GLY A 77 12.33 -6.09 -29.20
CA GLY A 77 12.67 -7.30 -28.48
C GLY A 77 12.56 -8.52 -29.39
N PRO A 78 12.79 -9.73 -28.86
CA PRO A 78 12.66 -10.96 -29.64
C PRO A 78 11.19 -11.28 -29.93
N ALA A 79 10.93 -11.92 -31.08
CA ALA A 79 9.66 -12.56 -31.36
C ALA A 79 9.29 -13.56 -30.26
N ALA A 80 8.01 -13.85 -30.10
CA ALA A 80 7.55 -14.79 -29.09
C ALA A 80 8.13 -16.20 -29.29
N VAL A 81 8.82 -16.73 -28.30
CA VAL A 81 9.29 -18.12 -28.31
C VAL A 81 8.08 -19.02 -28.03
N PRO A 82 7.76 -20.02 -28.91
CA PRO A 82 6.55 -20.81 -28.75
C PRO A 82 6.61 -21.80 -27.56
N ASP A 83 5.44 -22.33 -27.20
CA ASP A 83 5.26 -23.50 -26.31
C ASP A 83 5.90 -23.36 -24.92
N LYS A 84 5.65 -22.26 -24.23
CA LYS A 84 6.14 -22.05 -22.87
C LYS A 84 5.03 -22.20 -21.82
N THR A 85 5.47 -22.70 -20.66
CA THR A 85 4.64 -22.78 -19.46
C THR A 85 5.33 -22.06 -18.33
N LEU A 86 4.66 -21.11 -17.71
CA LEU A 86 5.14 -20.39 -16.54
C LEU A 86 4.44 -20.88 -15.27
N VAL A 87 5.14 -20.83 -14.16
CA VAL A 87 4.53 -20.98 -12.83
C VAL A 87 4.73 -19.66 -12.08
N TYR A 88 3.63 -19.09 -11.60
CA TYR A 88 3.62 -17.94 -10.71
C TYR A 88 3.50 -18.44 -9.27
N VAL A 89 4.55 -18.30 -8.48
CA VAL A 89 4.53 -18.59 -7.03
C VAL A 89 4.18 -17.28 -6.33
N ALA A 90 2.99 -17.22 -5.77
CA ALA A 90 2.50 -16.05 -5.04
C ALA A 90 2.96 -16.11 -3.57
N GLN A 91 3.34 -14.97 -2.99
CA GLN A 91 3.49 -14.86 -1.53
C GLN A 91 2.14 -15.19 -0.85
N THR A 92 1.08 -14.51 -1.27
CA THR A 92 -0.32 -14.86 -0.99
C THR A 92 -1.24 -14.20 -2.02
N MET A 93 -2.26 -14.92 -2.45
CA MET A 93 -3.27 -14.37 -3.37
C MET A 93 -4.30 -13.47 -2.66
N THR A 94 -4.27 -13.40 -1.34
CA THR A 94 -5.06 -12.41 -0.57
C THR A 94 -4.48 -10.99 -0.64
N ASN A 95 -3.20 -10.86 -1.07
CA ASN A 95 -2.60 -9.57 -1.37
C ASN A 95 -3.07 -9.11 -2.77
N PRO A 96 -3.84 -8.01 -2.88
CA PRO A 96 -4.38 -7.54 -4.15
C PRO A 96 -3.32 -7.18 -5.21
N GLY A 97 -2.15 -6.68 -4.78
CA GLY A 97 -1.03 -6.39 -5.67
C GLY A 97 -0.46 -7.66 -6.31
N VAL A 98 -0.20 -8.69 -5.50
CA VAL A 98 0.26 -10.01 -5.97
C VAL A 98 -0.76 -10.61 -6.95
N ALA A 99 -2.05 -10.56 -6.60
CA ALA A 99 -3.13 -11.08 -7.45
C ALA A 99 -3.27 -10.27 -8.76
N GLY A 100 -3.11 -8.95 -8.69
CA GLY A 100 -3.17 -8.06 -9.85
C GLY A 100 -2.08 -8.37 -10.89
N VAL A 101 -0.84 -8.52 -10.43
CA VAL A 101 0.27 -8.89 -11.32
C VAL A 101 0.10 -10.30 -11.88
N ALA A 102 -0.34 -11.26 -11.06
CA ALA A 102 -0.63 -12.62 -11.53
C ALA A 102 -1.69 -12.64 -12.63
N LYS A 103 -2.73 -11.77 -12.53
CA LYS A 103 -3.72 -11.56 -13.57
C LYS A 103 -3.07 -11.01 -14.86
N GLY A 104 -2.20 -10.00 -14.74
CA GLY A 104 -1.46 -9.43 -15.87
C GLY A 104 -0.56 -10.46 -16.57
N VAL A 105 0.14 -11.31 -15.78
CA VAL A 105 0.94 -12.41 -16.33
C VAL A 105 0.08 -13.40 -17.12
N LYS A 106 -1.10 -13.78 -16.60
CA LYS A 106 -2.03 -14.66 -17.33
C LYS A 106 -2.52 -14.03 -18.63
N GLU A 107 -2.89 -12.75 -18.59
CA GLU A 107 -3.36 -12.00 -19.75
C GLU A 107 -2.29 -11.96 -20.85
N ALA A 108 -1.07 -11.55 -20.49
CA ALA A 108 0.06 -11.45 -21.41
C ALA A 108 0.47 -12.82 -22.01
N ALA A 109 0.55 -13.84 -21.14
CA ALA A 109 0.87 -15.19 -21.59
C ALA A 109 -0.16 -15.74 -22.59
N ALA A 110 -1.45 -15.50 -22.34
CA ALA A 110 -2.52 -15.88 -23.27
C ALA A 110 -2.39 -15.19 -24.64
N ALA A 111 -1.94 -13.92 -24.68
CA ALA A 111 -1.74 -13.18 -25.92
C ALA A 111 -0.68 -13.79 -26.84
N ILE A 112 0.25 -14.60 -26.30
CA ILE A 112 1.30 -15.29 -27.07
C ILE A 112 1.21 -16.82 -26.99
N GLY A 113 0.07 -17.36 -26.56
CA GLY A 113 -0.19 -18.80 -26.53
C GLY A 113 0.56 -19.57 -25.43
N TRP A 114 1.02 -18.90 -24.38
CA TRP A 114 1.67 -19.57 -23.25
C TRP A 114 0.67 -19.94 -22.15
N ASN A 115 1.06 -20.96 -21.35
CA ASN A 115 0.29 -21.40 -20.21
C ASN A 115 0.85 -20.83 -18.90
N VAL A 116 -0.03 -20.50 -17.94
CA VAL A 116 0.37 -20.03 -16.61
C VAL A 116 -0.37 -20.81 -15.54
N ARG A 117 0.38 -21.37 -14.60
CA ARG A 117 -0.14 -21.94 -13.35
C ARG A 117 0.22 -21.03 -12.18
N ILE A 118 -0.77 -20.72 -11.33
CA ILE A 118 -0.54 -20.00 -10.08
C ILE A 118 -0.53 -21.01 -8.94
N ILE A 119 0.44 -20.85 -8.03
CA ILE A 119 0.54 -21.60 -6.77
C ILE A 119 0.62 -20.58 -5.65
N ASP A 120 -0.35 -20.64 -4.72
CA ASP A 120 -0.44 -19.75 -3.57
C ASP A 120 0.46 -20.23 -2.45
N GLY A 121 1.30 -19.36 -1.90
CA GLY A 121 2.14 -19.61 -0.73
C GLY A 121 1.44 -19.31 0.60
N GLU A 122 0.16 -18.89 0.56
CA GLU A 122 -0.71 -18.69 1.73
C GLU A 122 -0.15 -17.71 2.78
N GLY A 123 0.83 -16.88 2.39
CA GLY A 123 1.43 -15.86 3.24
C GLY A 123 2.34 -16.39 4.36
N THR A 124 2.60 -17.69 4.40
CA THR A 124 3.44 -18.31 5.42
C THR A 124 4.78 -18.78 4.86
N PRO A 125 5.88 -18.75 5.64
CA PRO A 125 7.17 -19.25 5.17
C PRO A 125 7.11 -20.72 4.71
N ALA A 126 6.39 -21.57 5.42
CA ALA A 126 6.24 -22.98 5.07
C ALA A 126 5.42 -23.16 3.77
N GLY A 127 4.31 -22.41 3.63
CA GLY A 127 3.49 -22.43 2.43
C GLY A 127 4.25 -21.94 1.19
N ILE A 128 5.01 -20.86 1.31
CA ILE A 128 5.86 -20.33 0.23
C ILE A 128 6.93 -21.34 -0.18
N GLN A 129 7.60 -21.99 0.78
CA GLN A 129 8.59 -23.05 0.50
C GLN A 129 7.94 -24.25 -0.20
N ALA A 130 6.77 -24.69 0.24
CA ALA A 130 6.02 -25.78 -0.37
C ALA A 130 5.58 -25.44 -1.80
N ALA A 131 5.01 -24.22 -1.99
CA ALA A 131 4.58 -23.72 -3.30
C ALA A 131 5.74 -23.64 -4.29
N PHE A 132 6.89 -23.10 -3.87
CA PHE A 132 8.06 -23.01 -4.74
C PHE A 132 8.67 -24.40 -5.03
N SER A 133 8.72 -25.32 -4.04
CA SER A 133 9.15 -26.70 -4.27
C SER A 133 8.26 -27.40 -5.30
N GLN A 134 6.94 -27.21 -5.21
CA GLN A 134 6.00 -27.71 -6.20
C GLN A 134 6.24 -27.09 -7.59
N ALA A 135 6.50 -25.77 -7.64
CA ALA A 135 6.79 -25.09 -8.89
C ALA A 135 8.01 -25.68 -9.60
N VAL A 136 9.12 -25.91 -8.87
CA VAL A 136 10.34 -26.52 -9.43
C VAL A 136 10.07 -27.96 -9.90
N ALA A 137 9.30 -28.75 -9.12
CA ALA A 137 8.97 -30.14 -9.47
C ALA A 137 8.14 -30.26 -10.77
N LEU A 138 7.38 -29.22 -11.13
CA LEU A 138 6.62 -29.16 -12.38
C LEU A 138 7.52 -28.95 -13.63
N LYS A 139 8.79 -28.61 -13.43
CA LYS A 139 9.76 -28.31 -14.51
C LYS A 139 9.21 -27.34 -15.56
N PRO A 140 8.68 -26.16 -15.17
CA PRO A 140 8.17 -25.19 -16.09
C PRO A 140 9.29 -24.55 -16.91
N SER A 141 8.90 -23.82 -17.97
CA SER A 141 9.85 -23.00 -18.73
C SER A 141 10.43 -21.84 -17.90
N GLY A 142 9.67 -21.29 -16.94
CA GLY A 142 10.11 -20.21 -16.05
C GLY A 142 9.24 -20.12 -14.80
N ILE A 143 9.78 -19.52 -13.74
CA ILE A 143 9.07 -19.32 -12.46
C ILE A 143 9.10 -17.85 -12.09
N VAL A 144 7.90 -17.28 -11.81
CA VAL A 144 7.75 -15.96 -11.21
C VAL A 144 7.78 -16.07 -9.69
N ILE A 145 8.57 -15.22 -9.04
CA ILE A 145 8.61 -15.05 -7.59
C ILE A 145 7.77 -13.81 -7.28
N GLY A 146 6.51 -14.03 -6.86
CA GLY A 146 5.50 -12.99 -6.67
C GLY A 146 5.39 -12.50 -5.23
N GLY A 147 6.14 -11.44 -4.87
CA GLY A 147 5.94 -10.70 -3.62
C GLY A 147 6.67 -11.24 -2.40
N PHE A 148 7.61 -12.16 -2.55
CA PHE A 148 8.42 -12.67 -1.43
C PHE A 148 9.92 -12.65 -1.72
N ASP A 149 10.74 -12.63 -0.66
CA ASP A 149 12.19 -12.64 -0.76
C ASP A 149 12.70 -14.05 -1.05
N PRO A 150 13.32 -14.30 -2.21
CA PRO A 150 13.83 -15.63 -2.57
C PRO A 150 14.96 -16.13 -1.68
N ARG A 151 15.58 -15.30 -0.86
CA ARG A 151 16.55 -15.73 0.16
C ARG A 151 15.91 -16.63 1.23
N LEU A 152 14.59 -16.49 1.46
CA LEU A 152 13.82 -17.35 2.36
C LEU A 152 13.59 -18.76 1.78
N THR A 153 13.86 -18.94 0.48
CA THR A 153 13.65 -20.17 -0.29
C THR A 153 14.92 -20.53 -1.09
N SER A 154 16.10 -20.29 -0.51
CA SER A 154 17.39 -20.43 -1.18
C SER A 154 17.64 -21.82 -1.78
N GLN A 155 17.16 -22.90 -1.13
CA GLN A 155 17.26 -24.26 -1.67
C GLN A 155 16.44 -24.43 -2.95
N GLN A 156 15.25 -23.84 -3.01
CA GLN A 156 14.38 -23.90 -4.19
C GLN A 156 14.98 -23.06 -5.33
N VAL A 157 15.55 -21.90 -5.01
CA VAL A 157 16.30 -21.08 -5.98
C VAL A 157 17.45 -21.87 -6.59
N ALA A 158 18.28 -22.53 -5.76
CA ALA A 158 19.39 -23.36 -6.24
C ALA A 158 18.91 -24.51 -7.14
N ARG A 159 17.84 -25.20 -6.76
CA ARG A 159 17.25 -26.28 -7.59
C ARG A 159 16.70 -25.78 -8.93
N ALA A 160 16.09 -24.60 -8.95
CA ALA A 160 15.62 -23.98 -10.18
C ALA A 160 16.82 -23.63 -11.10
N GLU A 161 17.90 -23.10 -10.52
CA GLU A 161 19.14 -22.79 -11.23
C GLU A 161 19.80 -24.05 -11.82
N GLU A 162 19.95 -25.12 -11.01
CA GLU A 162 20.45 -26.42 -11.45
C GLU A 162 19.62 -27.02 -12.60
N ALA A 163 18.30 -26.80 -12.57
CA ALA A 163 17.38 -27.23 -13.61
C ALA A 163 17.36 -26.31 -14.84
N GLY A 164 18.13 -25.22 -14.84
CA GLY A 164 18.15 -24.23 -15.92
C GLY A 164 16.86 -23.43 -16.06
N ILE A 165 16.02 -23.36 -15.01
CA ILE A 165 14.75 -22.63 -15.00
C ILE A 165 15.02 -21.17 -14.64
N PRO A 166 14.81 -20.19 -15.55
CA PRO A 166 14.95 -18.78 -15.22
C PRO A 166 13.93 -18.33 -14.20
N LEU A 167 14.38 -17.48 -13.27
CA LEU A 167 13.58 -16.85 -12.24
C LEU A 167 13.41 -15.37 -12.53
N ILE A 168 12.17 -14.86 -12.49
CA ILE A 168 11.86 -13.43 -12.53
C ILE A 168 11.11 -13.07 -11.25
N GLY A 169 11.59 -12.02 -10.58
CA GLY A 169 10.96 -11.49 -9.38
C GLY A 169 9.94 -10.39 -9.69
N TRP A 170 8.91 -10.31 -8.87
CA TRP A 170 8.10 -9.12 -8.67
C TRP A 170 8.13 -8.77 -7.18
N HIS A 171 8.63 -7.58 -6.83
CA HIS A 171 8.90 -7.17 -5.44
C HIS A 171 9.74 -8.21 -4.65
N ALA A 172 10.56 -8.98 -5.35
CA ALA A 172 11.36 -10.06 -4.76
C ALA A 172 12.62 -9.55 -4.06
N VAL A 173 13.21 -8.48 -4.61
CA VAL A 173 14.35 -7.76 -4.02
C VAL A 173 14.09 -6.25 -4.09
N SER A 174 14.86 -5.46 -3.34
CA SER A 174 14.62 -4.02 -3.21
C SER A 174 14.86 -3.22 -4.49
N SER A 175 15.70 -3.71 -5.39
CA SER A 175 16.06 -2.96 -6.61
C SER A 175 15.48 -3.59 -7.86
N PRO A 176 15.03 -2.79 -8.85
CA PRO A 176 14.66 -3.30 -10.17
C PRO A 176 15.88 -3.80 -10.94
N GLY A 177 15.66 -4.73 -11.88
CA GLY A 177 16.68 -5.26 -12.76
C GLY A 177 17.28 -6.60 -12.33
N PRO A 178 18.37 -7.04 -12.97
CA PRO A 178 19.02 -8.32 -12.67
C PRO A 178 19.56 -8.40 -11.25
N SER A 179 19.53 -9.61 -10.67
CA SER A 179 20.14 -9.89 -9.36
C SER A 179 21.06 -11.09 -9.46
N ALA A 180 22.26 -10.95 -8.90
CA ALA A 180 23.23 -12.04 -8.85
C ALA A 180 23.03 -12.93 -7.62
N SER A 181 22.54 -12.37 -6.51
CA SER A 181 22.29 -13.11 -5.26
C SER A 181 21.09 -12.49 -4.52
N PRO A 182 19.94 -13.16 -4.50
CA PRO A 182 19.60 -14.39 -5.23
C PRO A 182 19.64 -14.18 -6.75
N LYS A 183 19.92 -15.27 -7.51
CA LYS A 183 20.01 -15.19 -8.97
C LYS A 183 18.62 -15.03 -9.58
N LEU A 184 18.36 -13.84 -10.12
CA LEU A 184 17.16 -13.52 -10.88
C LEU A 184 17.58 -12.98 -12.24
N PHE A 185 16.88 -13.40 -13.31
CA PHE A 185 17.06 -12.80 -14.63
C PHE A 185 16.77 -11.31 -14.57
N THR A 186 15.66 -10.95 -13.90
CA THR A 186 15.34 -9.57 -13.53
C THR A 186 14.33 -9.55 -12.37
N ASN A 187 14.25 -8.41 -11.68
CA ASN A 187 13.19 -8.10 -10.72
C ASN A 187 12.37 -6.94 -11.28
N VAL A 188 11.10 -7.20 -11.54
CA VAL A 188 10.14 -6.20 -12.02
C VAL A 188 9.52 -5.51 -10.81
N THR A 189 9.73 -4.21 -10.69
CA THR A 189 9.21 -3.35 -9.63
C THR A 189 9.42 -1.89 -10.01
N THR A 190 8.64 -0.97 -9.48
CA THR A 190 9.03 0.44 -9.43
C THR A 190 10.18 0.64 -8.44
N ARG A 191 10.82 1.81 -8.44
CA ARG A 191 11.84 2.12 -7.43
C ARG A 191 11.17 2.36 -6.09
N VAL A 192 11.46 1.48 -5.14
CA VAL A 192 10.87 1.56 -3.78
C VAL A 192 11.18 2.89 -3.09
N GLU A 193 12.36 3.46 -3.37
CA GLU A 193 12.78 4.76 -2.85
C GLU A 193 11.86 5.88 -3.34
N ASP A 194 11.44 5.83 -4.61
CA ASP A 194 10.54 6.82 -5.19
C ASP A 194 9.12 6.67 -4.65
N VAL A 195 8.61 5.42 -4.54
CA VAL A 195 7.29 5.15 -3.95
C VAL A 195 7.22 5.64 -2.52
N ALA A 196 8.23 5.30 -1.69
CA ALA A 196 8.29 5.71 -0.29
C ALA A 196 8.41 7.24 -0.16
N ARG A 197 9.27 7.86 -0.96
CA ARG A 197 9.46 9.31 -0.97
C ARG A 197 8.17 10.03 -1.33
N ILE A 198 7.52 9.66 -2.42
CA ILE A 198 6.29 10.31 -2.89
C ILE A 198 5.14 10.13 -1.91
N SER A 199 4.98 8.95 -1.30
CA SER A 199 3.94 8.72 -0.29
C SER A 199 4.12 9.64 0.94
N ALA A 200 5.35 9.77 1.41
CA ALA A 200 5.67 10.66 2.52
C ALA A 200 5.57 12.14 2.13
N ASP A 201 6.03 12.51 0.93
CA ASP A 201 5.93 13.88 0.39
C ASP A 201 4.46 14.30 0.24
N TRP A 202 3.55 13.38 -0.12
CA TRP A 202 2.12 13.66 -0.16
C TRP A 202 1.58 14.05 1.22
N VAL A 203 1.99 13.34 2.28
CA VAL A 203 1.61 13.70 3.67
C VAL A 203 2.16 15.08 4.03
N ILE A 204 3.45 15.33 3.76
CA ILE A 204 4.09 16.62 4.05
C ILE A 204 3.39 17.76 3.32
N ALA A 205 3.10 17.57 2.02
CA ALA A 205 2.46 18.57 1.17
C ALA A 205 1.00 18.86 1.60
N ARG A 206 0.21 17.79 1.85
CA ARG A 206 -1.20 17.91 2.21
C ARG A 206 -1.41 18.53 3.60
N SER A 207 -0.49 18.29 4.52
CA SER A 207 -0.57 18.78 5.90
C SER A 207 0.09 20.14 6.11
N ASP A 208 0.61 20.77 5.04
CA ASP A 208 1.43 21.99 5.14
C ASP A 208 2.59 21.85 6.13
N GLY A 209 3.12 20.62 6.23
CA GLY A 209 4.24 20.30 7.11
C GLY A 209 3.85 20.06 8.58
N GLY A 210 2.55 19.90 8.90
CA GLY A 210 2.07 19.65 10.26
C GLY A 210 1.11 18.46 10.32
N ALA A 211 1.57 17.27 10.70
CA ALA A 211 0.78 16.05 10.77
C ALA A 211 1.12 15.16 11.96
N GLY A 212 0.12 14.45 12.48
CA GLY A 212 0.31 13.23 13.28
C GLY A 212 0.07 12.01 12.41
N VAL A 213 1.10 11.19 12.22
CA VAL A 213 1.12 10.12 11.21
C VAL A 213 1.21 8.75 11.86
N VAL A 214 0.38 7.82 11.38
CA VAL A 214 0.50 6.38 11.64
C VAL A 214 1.03 5.71 10.39
N VAL A 215 2.03 4.83 10.53
CA VAL A 215 2.57 4.02 9.44
C VAL A 215 2.19 2.56 9.66
N PHE A 216 1.51 1.93 8.68
CA PHE A 216 1.18 0.50 8.69
C PHE A 216 2.12 -0.27 7.78
N THR A 217 2.59 -1.42 8.25
CA THR A 217 3.56 -2.26 7.54
C THR A 217 3.45 -3.74 7.89
N ASP A 218 4.17 -4.56 7.14
CA ASP A 218 4.47 -5.96 7.45
C ASP A 218 5.98 -6.18 7.46
N ASP A 219 6.56 -6.26 8.65
CA ASP A 219 8.01 -6.44 8.82
C ASP A 219 8.49 -7.88 8.54
N SER A 220 7.57 -8.82 8.38
CA SER A 220 7.91 -10.19 7.96
C SER A 220 8.38 -10.24 6.50
N ILE A 221 8.01 -9.20 5.70
CA ILE A 221 8.40 -9.04 4.31
C ILE A 221 9.55 -8.01 4.23
N PRO A 222 10.80 -8.42 3.93
CA PRO A 222 11.95 -7.51 3.91
C PRO A 222 11.78 -6.28 3.02
N PHE A 223 11.14 -6.44 1.86
CA PHE A 223 10.82 -5.34 0.94
C PHE A 223 9.86 -4.32 1.58
N ALA A 224 8.80 -4.79 2.26
CA ALA A 224 7.82 -3.93 2.93
C ALA A 224 8.45 -3.17 4.11
N ARG A 225 9.24 -3.87 4.93
CA ARG A 225 10.01 -3.26 6.02
C ARG A 225 10.95 -2.17 5.50
N PHE A 226 11.68 -2.44 4.42
CA PHE A 226 12.59 -1.46 3.81
C PHE A 226 11.82 -0.22 3.31
N LYS A 227 10.70 -0.42 2.60
CA LYS A 227 9.79 0.66 2.16
C LYS A 227 9.34 1.53 3.34
N ALA A 228 8.87 0.90 4.43
CA ALA A 228 8.39 1.61 5.61
C ALA A 228 9.50 2.42 6.31
N GLN A 229 10.74 1.92 6.36
CA GLN A 229 11.88 2.68 6.89
C GLN A 229 12.20 3.91 6.02
N LEU A 230 12.14 3.80 4.71
CA LEU A 230 12.30 4.93 3.79
C LEU A 230 11.20 5.99 4.00
N ILE A 231 9.94 5.56 4.15
CA ILE A 231 8.80 6.46 4.47
C ILE A 231 9.08 7.22 5.77
N LYS A 232 9.46 6.53 6.84
CA LYS A 232 9.80 7.16 8.12
C LYS A 232 10.94 8.18 7.98
N GLY A 233 11.99 7.81 7.27
CA GLY A 233 13.13 8.70 7.00
C GLY A 233 12.74 9.95 6.24
N GLN A 234 11.82 9.85 5.27
CA GLN A 234 11.33 10.99 4.50
C GLN A 234 10.43 11.90 5.33
N LEU A 235 9.48 11.33 6.12
CA LEU A 235 8.61 12.10 7.03
C LEU A 235 9.43 12.90 8.05
N ALA A 236 10.51 12.32 8.57
CA ALA A 236 11.39 12.96 9.55
C ALA A 236 12.12 14.22 9.01
N ARG A 237 12.15 14.45 7.69
CA ARG A 237 12.71 15.67 7.11
C ARG A 237 11.89 16.93 7.39
N CYS A 238 10.66 16.75 7.88
CA CYS A 238 9.79 17.84 8.27
C CYS A 238 9.44 17.73 9.76
N PRO A 239 10.07 18.50 10.66
CA PRO A 239 9.90 18.37 12.11
C PRO A 239 8.46 18.56 12.61
N GLY A 240 7.61 19.27 11.85
CA GLY A 240 6.17 19.42 12.14
C GLY A 240 5.36 18.15 11.88
N VAL A 241 5.91 17.21 11.10
CA VAL A 241 5.29 15.91 10.85
C VAL A 241 5.76 14.92 11.92
N LYS A 242 4.86 14.49 12.79
CA LYS A 242 5.13 13.62 13.92
C LYS A 242 4.72 12.18 13.61
N LEU A 243 5.66 11.26 13.62
CA LEU A 243 5.33 9.83 13.63
C LEU A 243 4.73 9.48 14.99
N LEU A 244 3.44 9.18 15.04
CA LEU A 244 2.71 8.80 16.24
C LEU A 244 3.02 7.36 16.63
N THR A 245 2.97 6.46 15.65
CA THR A 245 3.28 5.05 15.85
C THR A 245 3.57 4.36 14.50
N TYR A 246 4.16 3.18 14.62
CA TYR A 246 4.51 2.29 13.54
C TYR A 246 3.88 0.93 13.82
N GLU A 247 2.85 0.58 13.05
CA GLU A 247 2.05 -0.61 13.25
C GLU A 247 2.51 -1.74 12.33
N ASN A 248 3.09 -2.77 12.95
CA ASN A 248 3.52 -3.97 12.24
C ASN A 248 2.42 -5.03 12.29
N ILE A 249 1.67 -5.19 11.20
CA ILE A 249 0.57 -6.13 11.07
C ILE A 249 0.85 -6.98 9.82
N PRO A 250 1.14 -8.29 9.98
CA PRO A 250 1.31 -9.17 8.84
C PRO A 250 0.11 -9.16 7.90
N ILE A 251 0.36 -9.12 6.59
CA ILE A 251 -0.71 -9.07 5.57
C ILE A 251 -1.75 -10.19 5.75
N PRO A 252 -1.38 -11.45 6.06
CA PRO A 252 -2.38 -12.50 6.30
C PRO A 252 -3.30 -12.23 7.50
N ASP A 253 -2.85 -11.45 8.48
CA ASP A 253 -3.59 -11.12 9.70
C ASP A 253 -4.35 -9.79 9.60
N ALA A 254 -4.14 -9.04 8.50
CA ALA A 254 -4.57 -7.63 8.41
C ALA A 254 -6.08 -7.46 8.57
N SER A 255 -6.88 -8.33 7.97
CA SER A 255 -8.35 -8.26 8.04
C SER A 255 -8.90 -8.42 9.47
N GLN A 256 -8.19 -9.15 10.33
CA GLN A 256 -8.59 -9.37 11.74
C GLN A 256 -8.00 -8.30 12.66
N ARG A 257 -6.72 -7.96 12.49
CA ARG A 257 -5.99 -7.11 13.41
C ARG A 257 -6.16 -5.61 13.14
N THR A 258 -6.22 -5.20 11.89
CA THR A 258 -6.29 -3.77 11.54
C THR A 258 -7.49 -3.05 12.15
N PRO A 259 -8.74 -3.60 12.14
CA PRO A 259 -9.87 -2.92 12.78
C PRO A 259 -9.69 -2.72 14.29
N GLN A 260 -9.07 -3.66 14.98
CA GLN A 260 -8.82 -3.60 16.42
C GLN A 260 -7.76 -2.53 16.73
N GLU A 261 -6.66 -2.54 15.98
CA GLU A 261 -5.59 -1.54 16.13
C GLU A 261 -6.10 -0.13 15.82
N VAL A 262 -6.88 0.05 14.75
CA VAL A 262 -7.48 1.36 14.43
C VAL A 262 -8.36 1.86 15.57
N SER A 263 -9.16 1.01 16.21
CA SER A 263 -9.99 1.41 17.36
C SER A 263 -9.13 1.84 18.56
N SER A 264 -8.04 1.12 18.83
CA SER A 264 -7.05 1.44 19.85
C SER A 264 -6.35 2.79 19.56
N LEU A 265 -5.87 2.96 18.33
CA LEU A 265 -5.20 4.18 17.87
C LEU A 265 -6.10 5.42 17.93
N LEU A 266 -7.39 5.29 17.56
CA LEU A 266 -8.36 6.37 17.69
C LEU A 266 -8.57 6.79 19.13
N SER A 267 -8.61 5.83 20.06
CA SER A 267 -8.71 6.10 21.48
C SER A 267 -7.45 6.79 22.02
N ARG A 268 -6.27 6.36 21.56
CA ARG A 268 -4.96 6.83 22.03
C ARG A 268 -4.62 8.23 21.52
N PHE A 269 -4.84 8.48 20.22
CA PHE A 269 -4.36 9.70 19.56
C PHE A 269 -5.48 10.68 19.20
N GLY A 270 -6.73 10.25 19.14
CA GLY A 270 -7.89 11.11 18.88
C GLY A 270 -7.72 12.03 17.66
N ARG A 271 -7.82 13.33 17.89
CA ARG A 271 -7.63 14.36 16.84
C ARG A 271 -6.17 14.55 16.44
N GLY A 272 -5.22 14.04 17.22
CA GLY A 272 -3.79 14.11 16.90
C GLY A 272 -3.41 13.19 15.73
N TRP A 273 -4.20 12.15 15.44
CA TRP A 273 -4.01 11.29 14.27
C TRP A 273 -4.70 11.91 13.06
N THR A 274 -3.90 12.50 12.18
CA THR A 274 -4.39 13.26 11.02
C THR A 274 -4.12 12.60 9.67
N HIS A 275 -3.08 11.77 9.59
CA HIS A 275 -2.66 11.10 8.36
C HIS A 275 -2.18 9.68 8.63
N SER A 276 -2.25 8.84 7.60
CA SER A 276 -1.60 7.53 7.60
C SER A 276 -0.89 7.26 6.29
N VAL A 277 0.18 6.47 6.38
CA VAL A 277 0.82 5.83 5.22
C VAL A 277 0.84 4.34 5.46
N ALA A 278 0.37 3.55 4.51
CA ALA A 278 0.46 2.09 4.57
C ALA A 278 1.32 1.57 3.42
N ILE A 279 2.09 0.52 3.65
CA ILE A 279 2.92 -0.11 2.60
C ILE A 279 2.07 -0.78 1.49
N ASN A 280 0.77 -0.96 1.76
CA ASN A 280 -0.21 -1.57 0.87
C ASN A 280 -1.61 -1.00 1.15
N ASP A 281 -2.43 -0.85 0.14
CA ASP A 281 -3.79 -0.28 0.24
C ASP A 281 -4.77 -1.14 1.04
N LEU A 282 -4.50 -2.44 1.18
CA LEU A 282 -5.38 -3.38 1.91
C LEU A 282 -5.64 -2.95 3.36
N TYR A 283 -4.65 -2.32 4.03
CA TYR A 283 -4.82 -1.84 5.40
C TYR A 283 -5.96 -0.83 5.52
N PHE A 284 -6.21 -0.02 4.50
CA PHE A 284 -7.31 0.95 4.51
C PHE A 284 -8.67 0.31 4.18
N ALA A 285 -8.69 -0.78 3.42
CA ALA A 285 -9.88 -1.60 3.28
C ALA A 285 -10.30 -2.18 4.64
N ASP A 286 -9.33 -2.74 5.35
CA ASP A 286 -9.54 -3.37 6.66
C ASP A 286 -9.80 -2.35 7.79
N ALA A 287 -9.24 -1.13 7.68
CA ALA A 287 -9.46 -0.05 8.64
C ALA A 287 -10.85 0.61 8.50
N ALA A 288 -11.44 0.59 7.32
CA ALA A 288 -12.66 1.32 7.00
C ALA A 288 -13.87 1.02 7.94
N PRO A 289 -14.13 -0.24 8.34
CA PRO A 289 -15.19 -0.54 9.30
C PRO A 289 -15.00 0.15 10.66
N ALA A 290 -13.77 0.18 11.18
CA ALA A 290 -13.46 0.82 12.46
C ALA A 290 -13.57 2.34 12.39
N PHE A 291 -13.11 2.97 11.32
CA PHE A 291 -13.30 4.41 11.09
C PHE A 291 -14.79 4.78 11.01
N ARG A 292 -15.58 3.98 10.30
CA ARG A 292 -17.03 4.17 10.18
C ARG A 292 -17.72 4.03 11.54
N ALA A 293 -17.38 3.00 12.30
CA ALA A 293 -17.94 2.79 13.65
C ALA A 293 -17.59 3.92 14.62
N ALA A 294 -16.42 4.56 14.44
CA ALA A 294 -16.00 5.73 15.21
C ALA A 294 -16.58 7.06 14.69
N GLY A 295 -17.49 7.04 13.71
CA GLY A 295 -18.12 8.24 13.15
C GLY A 295 -17.14 9.15 12.39
N LYS A 296 -16.04 8.63 11.88
CA LYS A 296 -15.11 9.42 11.07
C LYS A 296 -15.71 9.72 9.70
N PRO A 297 -15.51 10.94 9.16
CA PRO A 297 -15.88 11.23 7.78
C PRO A 297 -15.00 10.42 6.82
N GLY A 298 -15.60 9.91 5.74
CA GLY A 298 -14.88 9.07 4.79
C GLY A 298 -13.78 9.80 4.02
N ASP A 299 -13.96 11.09 3.80
CA ASP A 299 -13.06 12.02 3.11
C ASP A 299 -12.26 12.94 4.05
N GLY A 300 -12.36 12.71 5.36
CA GLY A 300 -11.74 13.51 6.40
C GLY A 300 -10.55 12.83 7.09
N PRO A 301 -10.03 13.45 8.18
CA PRO A 301 -8.93 12.86 8.92
C PRO A 301 -9.33 11.57 9.68
N PRO A 302 -8.41 10.59 9.73
CA PRO A 302 -7.10 10.61 9.11
C PRO A 302 -7.17 10.47 7.60
N PHE A 303 -6.37 11.31 6.89
CA PHE A 303 -6.19 11.18 5.45
C PHE A 303 -5.17 10.06 5.16
N ASN A 304 -5.59 9.06 4.42
CA ASN A 304 -4.84 7.82 4.25
C ASN A 304 -4.27 7.70 2.84
N ILE A 305 -2.97 7.41 2.71
CA ILE A 305 -2.31 7.13 1.43
C ILE A 305 -1.66 5.75 1.43
N GLY A 306 -1.93 4.95 0.38
CA GLY A 306 -1.23 3.70 0.10
C GLY A 306 0.11 3.95 -0.59
N ALA A 307 1.19 3.32 -0.11
CA ALA A 307 2.49 3.28 -0.79
C ALA A 307 2.60 2.01 -1.67
N GLY A 308 1.69 1.88 -2.64
CA GLY A 308 1.39 0.69 -3.45
C GLY A 308 0.10 0.04 -2.92
N ASP A 309 -0.60 -0.82 -3.59
CA ASP A 309 -0.35 -1.38 -4.91
C ASP A 309 -1.28 -0.77 -5.97
N GLY A 310 -2.31 -0.01 -5.55
CA GLY A 310 -3.28 0.60 -6.47
C GLY A 310 -4.25 -0.44 -7.05
N ASP A 311 -4.76 -1.33 -6.21
CA ASP A 311 -5.79 -2.29 -6.63
C ASP A 311 -7.14 -1.62 -6.89
N PRO A 312 -8.06 -2.28 -7.64
CA PRO A 312 -9.35 -1.67 -7.98
C PRO A 312 -10.19 -1.23 -6.78
N SER A 313 -10.07 -1.89 -5.63
CA SER A 313 -10.80 -1.49 -4.41
C SER A 313 -10.22 -0.23 -3.78
N ALA A 314 -8.92 0.00 -3.91
CA ALA A 314 -8.29 1.26 -3.52
C ALA A 314 -8.83 2.43 -4.34
N PHE A 315 -8.91 2.27 -5.67
CA PHE A 315 -9.51 3.26 -6.56
C PHE A 315 -10.99 3.54 -6.21
N GLN A 316 -11.77 2.50 -5.91
CA GLN A 316 -13.16 2.67 -5.47
C GLN A 316 -13.25 3.49 -4.17
N ARG A 317 -12.38 3.22 -3.19
CA ARG A 317 -12.34 3.97 -1.93
C ARG A 317 -11.95 5.43 -2.16
N ILE A 318 -10.93 5.68 -2.98
CA ILE A 318 -10.49 7.03 -3.33
C ILE A 318 -11.60 7.81 -4.05
N ASN A 319 -12.19 7.22 -5.10
CA ASN A 319 -13.26 7.85 -5.88
C ASN A 319 -14.52 8.11 -5.05
N GLY A 320 -14.81 7.25 -4.09
CA GLY A 320 -15.99 7.35 -3.23
C GLY A 320 -15.77 8.09 -1.92
N GLY A 321 -14.56 8.64 -1.66
CA GLY A 321 -14.23 9.28 -0.39
C GLY A 321 -14.41 8.34 0.80
N GLN A 322 -13.90 7.10 0.71
CA GLN A 322 -14.14 6.05 1.70
C GLN A 322 -12.88 5.69 2.46
N PHE A 323 -12.43 6.59 3.35
CA PHE A 323 -11.30 6.38 4.25
C PHE A 323 -9.96 6.11 3.56
N GLN A 324 -9.85 6.46 2.27
CA GLN A 324 -8.58 6.49 1.55
C GLN A 324 -8.57 7.69 0.61
N ALA A 325 -7.58 8.56 0.77
CA ALA A 325 -7.47 9.82 0.03
C ALA A 325 -6.58 9.71 -1.20
N ALA A 326 -5.59 8.81 -1.17
CA ALA A 326 -4.64 8.65 -2.26
C ALA A 326 -4.00 7.25 -2.27
N THR A 327 -3.36 6.92 -3.37
CA THR A 327 -2.43 5.79 -3.48
C THR A 327 -1.26 6.15 -4.41
N VAL A 328 -0.11 5.52 -4.21
CA VAL A 328 1.01 5.50 -5.15
C VAL A 328 0.94 4.13 -5.86
N PRO A 329 0.16 3.99 -6.94
CA PRO A 329 -0.12 2.70 -7.54
C PRO A 329 1.09 2.12 -8.27
N GLU A 330 1.18 0.80 -8.27
CA GLU A 330 1.96 0.04 -9.23
C GLU A 330 1.13 -0.19 -10.51
N PRO A 331 1.71 -0.15 -11.71
CA PRO A 331 0.99 -0.53 -12.93
C PRO A 331 0.92 -2.06 -13.02
N LEU A 332 0.03 -2.65 -12.22
CA LEU A 332 0.00 -4.10 -11.93
C LEU A 332 -0.17 -4.95 -13.18
N THR A 333 -1.06 -4.55 -14.09
CA THR A 333 -1.29 -5.31 -15.31
C THR A 333 -0.09 -5.18 -16.26
N GLN A 334 0.43 -3.97 -16.43
CA GLN A 334 1.61 -3.72 -17.26
C GLN A 334 2.83 -4.47 -16.72
N GLN A 335 3.05 -4.51 -15.40
CA GLN A 335 4.16 -5.27 -14.80
C GLN A 335 4.00 -6.78 -15.06
N GLY A 336 2.77 -7.30 -15.07
CA GLY A 336 2.51 -8.68 -15.50
C GLY A 336 2.89 -8.92 -16.96
N TRP A 337 2.59 -7.99 -17.87
CA TRP A 337 3.01 -8.04 -19.26
C TRP A 337 4.53 -7.93 -19.40
N GLN A 338 5.16 -7.06 -18.63
CA GLN A 338 6.62 -6.94 -18.58
C GLN A 338 7.27 -8.26 -18.15
N ILE A 339 6.75 -8.93 -17.13
CA ILE A 339 7.27 -10.24 -16.67
C ILE A 339 7.27 -11.26 -17.82
N VAL A 340 6.21 -11.30 -18.62
CA VAL A 340 6.14 -12.22 -19.77
C VAL A 340 7.14 -11.82 -20.86
N ASP A 341 7.31 -10.52 -21.16
CA ASP A 341 8.34 -10.05 -22.08
C ASP A 341 9.75 -10.39 -21.59
N GLU A 342 10.02 -10.23 -20.30
CA GLU A 342 11.30 -10.58 -19.71
C GLU A 342 11.59 -12.09 -19.79
N PHE A 343 10.57 -12.95 -19.59
CA PHE A 343 10.75 -14.39 -19.84
C PHE A 343 11.00 -14.66 -21.34
N ASN A 344 10.31 -14.00 -22.24
CA ASN A 344 10.55 -14.15 -23.67
C ASN A 344 11.99 -13.77 -24.03
N ARG A 345 12.49 -12.68 -23.45
CA ARG A 345 13.91 -12.29 -23.58
C ARG A 345 14.86 -13.35 -23.02
N ALA A 346 14.57 -13.88 -21.85
CA ALA A 346 15.39 -14.95 -21.25
C ALA A 346 15.45 -16.20 -22.14
N PHE A 347 14.30 -16.63 -22.70
CA PHE A 347 14.22 -17.79 -23.58
C PHE A 347 14.89 -17.58 -24.94
N ALA A 348 14.92 -16.33 -25.41
CA ALA A 348 15.59 -15.94 -26.65
C ALA A 348 17.11 -15.62 -26.45
N GLY A 349 17.64 -15.76 -25.24
CA GLY A 349 19.04 -15.40 -24.93
C GLY A 349 19.33 -13.89 -25.02
N SER A 350 18.30 -13.06 -24.95
CA SER A 350 18.44 -11.59 -24.97
C SER A 350 18.54 -11.02 -23.56
N PRO A 351 19.18 -9.85 -23.37
CA PRO A 351 19.26 -9.23 -22.06
C PRO A 351 17.88 -8.73 -21.60
N PRO A 352 17.68 -8.51 -20.29
CA PRO A 352 16.48 -7.85 -19.77
C PRO A 352 16.24 -6.49 -20.41
N SER A 353 14.98 -6.06 -20.47
CA SER A 353 14.59 -4.78 -21.07
C SER A 353 15.16 -3.57 -20.33
N GLY A 354 15.39 -3.71 -19.03
CA GLY A 354 15.82 -2.63 -18.14
C GLY A 354 14.72 -1.59 -17.87
N TYR A 355 13.48 -1.83 -18.30
CA TYR A 355 12.39 -0.90 -18.06
C TYR A 355 11.98 -0.87 -16.59
N VAL A 356 11.77 0.32 -16.08
CA VAL A 356 11.23 0.59 -14.74
C VAL A 356 10.09 1.58 -14.90
N ALA A 357 8.91 1.21 -14.45
CA ALA A 357 7.74 2.08 -14.52
C ALA A 357 7.95 3.35 -13.66
N PRO A 358 7.52 4.52 -14.12
CA PRO A 358 7.57 5.75 -13.33
C PRO A 358 6.58 5.68 -12.16
N VAL A 359 6.89 6.43 -11.09
CA VAL A 359 5.98 6.60 -9.96
C VAL A 359 4.84 7.55 -10.33
N HIS A 360 3.63 7.22 -9.91
CA HIS A 360 2.43 8.03 -10.07
C HIS A 360 1.71 8.17 -8.72
N VAL A 361 0.92 9.24 -8.54
CA VAL A 361 0.01 9.42 -7.41
C VAL A 361 -1.40 9.53 -7.94
N VAL A 362 -2.30 8.74 -7.37
CA VAL A 362 -3.73 8.80 -7.67
C VAL A 362 -4.48 9.36 -6.49
N THR A 363 -5.30 10.37 -6.76
CA THR A 363 -6.27 10.99 -5.87
C THR A 363 -7.65 10.99 -6.55
N ALA A 364 -8.70 11.42 -5.87
CA ALA A 364 -10.01 11.58 -6.50
C ALA A 364 -9.99 12.55 -7.69
N ASP A 365 -9.12 13.57 -7.65
CA ASP A 365 -9.06 14.62 -8.67
C ASP A 365 -8.48 14.13 -10.00
N ASN A 366 -7.54 13.17 -9.97
CA ASN A 366 -6.86 12.69 -11.18
C ASN A 366 -7.23 11.27 -11.59
N SER A 367 -7.91 10.50 -10.74
CA SER A 367 -8.35 9.13 -11.05
C SER A 367 -9.41 9.08 -12.15
N ARG A 368 -10.20 10.17 -12.29
CA ARG A 368 -11.30 10.30 -13.27
C ARG A 368 -12.28 9.12 -13.24
N GLY A 369 -12.50 8.54 -12.07
CA GLY A 369 -13.34 7.34 -11.91
C GLY A 369 -12.69 6.04 -12.40
N GLY A 370 -11.39 6.05 -12.69
CA GLY A 370 -10.63 4.85 -13.05
C GLY A 370 -10.61 3.80 -11.96
N THR A 371 -10.24 2.58 -12.33
CA THR A 371 -10.15 1.41 -11.43
C THR A 371 -8.74 0.84 -11.33
N SER A 372 -7.81 1.38 -12.08
CA SER A 372 -6.38 1.02 -12.08
C SER A 372 -5.57 2.14 -12.71
N TRP A 373 -4.28 2.10 -12.53
CA TRP A 373 -3.34 2.91 -13.27
C TRP A 373 -2.35 1.98 -13.99
N ASP A 374 -2.35 2.06 -15.31
CA ASP A 374 -1.38 1.42 -16.19
C ASP A 374 -1.05 2.39 -17.33
N PRO A 375 0.19 2.43 -17.85
CA PRO A 375 0.54 3.23 -19.03
C PRO A 375 -0.31 2.85 -20.24
N GLU A 376 -0.75 3.84 -21.03
CA GLU A 376 -1.55 3.60 -22.23
C GLU A 376 -0.70 3.07 -23.38
N GLY A 377 -1.20 2.05 -24.11
CA GLY A 377 -0.55 1.50 -25.32
C GLY A 377 0.56 0.47 -25.03
N TYR A 378 0.73 0.00 -23.80
CA TYR A 378 1.74 -1.02 -23.49
C TYR A 378 1.39 -2.39 -24.10
N ARG A 379 0.10 -2.76 -24.14
CA ARG A 379 -0.34 -4.04 -24.71
C ARG A 379 0.03 -4.13 -26.17
N GLU A 380 -0.37 -3.12 -26.93
CA GLU A 380 -0.07 -3.01 -28.37
C GLU A 380 1.45 -3.00 -28.62
N ALA A 381 2.21 -2.32 -27.79
CA ALA A 381 3.67 -2.27 -27.91
C ALA A 381 4.30 -3.66 -27.71
N TYR A 382 3.90 -4.40 -26.67
CA TYR A 382 4.41 -5.74 -26.42
C TYR A 382 3.95 -6.73 -27.51
N GLU A 383 2.69 -6.70 -27.91
CA GLU A 383 2.19 -7.54 -29.01
C GLU A 383 2.94 -7.29 -30.32
N GLN A 384 3.27 -6.03 -30.64
CA GLN A 384 4.07 -5.70 -31.82
C GLN A 384 5.50 -6.25 -31.74
N ILE A 385 6.11 -6.28 -30.54
CA ILE A 385 7.41 -6.90 -30.32
C ILE A 385 7.31 -8.42 -30.58
N TRP A 386 6.32 -9.08 -30.02
CA TRP A 386 6.18 -10.55 -30.03
C TRP A 386 5.75 -11.13 -31.38
N ARG A 387 5.08 -10.35 -32.24
CA ARG A 387 4.66 -10.77 -33.60
C ARG A 387 5.78 -10.72 -34.64
N ARG A 388 6.96 -10.18 -34.32
CA ARG A 388 8.08 -10.09 -35.26
C ARG A 388 8.82 -11.39 -35.39
#